data_e4a0c07745780ae70b45be52f288d495
#
_entry.id   e4a0c07745780ae70b45be52f288d495
#
_cell.length_a   1.000
_cell.length_b   1.000
_cell.length_c   1.000
_cell.angle_alpha   90.00
_cell.angle_beta   90.00
_cell.angle_gamma   90.00
#
_symmetry.space_group_name_H-M   'P 1'
#
loop_
_entity.id
_entity.type
_entity.pdbx_description
1 polymer ?
#
loop_
_entity_poly.entity_id
_entity_poly.type
_entity_poly.pdbx_seq_one_letter_code
_entity_poly.pdbx_strand_id
1 'polypeptide(L)'
;MKEKIIHHPELGEIHLVRKRGIRRLSIKVGAENSIRVTIPWLFPFAAGELFLKQSEGKINTILRRMEKKAAERTPILLPSDPIALRAIKKDARKALATRTMELALLHGFVKSDGTPLIGRIALKDNKSNWGSCSAKGNINLNIRLHLLPPHLRDYVILHELCHLRHLNHGPEFHRLLESVCPMHLTLKKELNRFSIK
;
A
#
# COMPACT_ATOMS: atom_id res chain seq x y z
N MET A 1 11.67 2.87 23.74
CA MET A 1 10.71 1.83 23.37
C MET A 1 11.25 0.51 23.93
N LYS A 2 10.44 -0.28 24.65
CA LYS A 2 10.85 -1.64 25.11
C LYS A 2 9.98 -2.65 24.36
N GLU A 3 10.58 -3.74 23.92
CA GLU A 3 9.92 -4.79 23.15
C GLU A 3 10.18 -6.15 23.79
N LYS A 4 9.18 -7.03 23.75
CA LYS A 4 9.26 -8.44 24.14
C LYS A 4 8.60 -9.25 23.04
N ILE A 5 9.25 -10.28 22.56
CA ILE A 5 8.70 -11.23 21.61
C ILE A 5 8.22 -12.45 22.37
N ILE A 6 7.02 -12.92 22.05
CA ILE A 6 6.45 -14.15 22.59
C ILE A 6 6.03 -15.05 21.41
N HIS A 7 6.10 -16.36 21.61
CA HIS A 7 5.63 -17.36 20.66
C HIS A 7 4.29 -17.93 21.14
N HIS A 8 3.26 -17.76 20.32
CA HIS A 8 1.93 -18.30 20.59
C HIS A 8 1.69 -19.54 19.73
N PRO A 9 1.12 -20.64 20.29
CA PRO A 9 0.96 -21.91 19.54
C PRO A 9 0.21 -21.77 18.22
N GLU A 10 -0.86 -20.97 18.19
CA GLU A 10 -1.72 -20.77 17.01
C GLU A 10 -1.41 -19.50 16.21
N LEU A 11 -0.93 -18.45 16.89
CA LEU A 11 -0.77 -17.12 16.28
C LEU A 11 0.67 -16.82 15.86
N GLY A 12 1.62 -17.73 16.17
CA GLY A 12 3.03 -17.56 15.82
C GLY A 12 3.74 -16.51 16.67
N GLU A 13 4.64 -15.77 16.06
CA GLU A 13 5.45 -14.76 16.73
C GLU A 13 4.66 -13.47 16.96
N ILE A 14 4.65 -12.96 18.17
CA ILE A 14 3.91 -11.78 18.60
C ILE A 14 4.84 -10.77 19.24
N HIS A 15 4.81 -9.55 18.74
CA HIS A 15 5.60 -8.44 19.22
C HIS A 15 4.81 -7.62 20.26
N LEU A 16 5.21 -7.67 21.52
CA LEU A 16 4.69 -6.83 22.59
C LEU A 16 5.55 -5.59 22.72
N VAL A 17 5.01 -4.41 22.39
CA VAL A 17 5.77 -3.16 22.33
C VAL A 17 5.24 -2.15 23.31
N ARG A 18 6.06 -1.74 24.31
CA ARG A 18 5.73 -0.65 25.24
C ARG A 18 6.12 0.70 24.64
N LYS A 19 5.14 1.61 24.55
CA LYS A 19 5.32 2.91 23.92
C LYS A 19 4.85 4.05 24.84
N ARG A 20 5.62 5.15 24.89
CA ARG A 20 5.23 6.40 25.56
C ARG A 20 4.21 7.15 24.70
N GLY A 21 3.38 7.97 25.34
CA GLY A 21 2.41 8.83 24.64
C GLY A 21 1.13 8.13 24.17
N ILE A 22 0.97 6.82 24.43
CA ILE A 22 -0.29 6.11 24.18
C ILE A 22 -1.02 5.83 25.50
N ARG A 23 -2.35 5.83 25.44
CA ARG A 23 -3.21 5.67 26.61
C ARG A 23 -3.98 4.34 26.61
N ARG A 24 -4.01 3.60 25.49
CA ARG A 24 -4.81 2.38 25.33
C ARG A 24 -3.97 1.24 24.76
N LEU A 25 -4.30 0.01 25.17
CA LEU A 25 -3.80 -1.20 24.53
C LEU A 25 -4.38 -1.30 23.12
N SER A 26 -3.57 -1.74 22.17
CA SER A 26 -4.04 -1.99 20.79
C SER A 26 -3.31 -3.18 20.17
N ILE A 27 -4.03 -3.92 19.35
CA ILE A 27 -3.48 -5.04 18.56
C ILE A 27 -3.55 -4.64 17.09
N LYS A 28 -2.44 -4.81 16.39
CA LYS A 28 -2.35 -4.66 14.95
C LYS A 28 -1.96 -6.00 14.35
N VAL A 29 -2.81 -6.52 13.48
CA VAL A 29 -2.54 -7.68 12.64
C VAL A 29 -2.05 -7.16 11.30
N GLY A 30 -0.81 -7.48 10.92
CA GLY A 30 -0.17 -7.06 9.68
C GLY A 30 -0.16 -8.15 8.62
N ALA A 31 0.56 -7.90 7.52
CA ALA A 31 0.84 -8.90 6.49
C ALA A 31 1.69 -10.05 7.07
N GLU A 32 1.61 -11.22 6.41
CA GLU A 32 2.37 -12.42 6.81
C GLU A 32 2.08 -12.84 8.27
N ASN A 33 0.82 -12.62 8.73
CA ASN A 33 0.36 -12.93 10.08
C ASN A 33 1.17 -12.25 11.21
N SER A 34 1.86 -11.15 10.91
CA SER A 34 2.60 -10.42 11.93
C SER A 34 1.64 -9.76 12.93
N ILE A 35 1.78 -10.08 14.22
CA ILE A 35 0.92 -9.55 15.28
C ILE A 35 1.74 -8.65 16.19
N ARG A 36 1.29 -7.42 16.36
CA ARG A 36 1.91 -6.46 17.27
C ARG A 36 0.90 -5.94 18.27
N VAL A 37 1.21 -6.13 19.57
CA VAL A 37 0.46 -5.57 20.69
C VAL A 37 1.18 -4.34 21.18
N THR A 38 0.53 -3.18 21.11
CA THR A 38 1.08 -1.93 21.64
C THR A 38 0.52 -1.67 23.04
N ILE A 39 1.43 -1.46 23.99
CA ILE A 39 1.15 -1.36 25.42
C ILE A 39 1.56 0.03 25.91
N PRO A 40 0.71 0.78 26.64
CA PRO A 40 1.11 2.01 27.29
C PRO A 40 2.34 1.78 28.19
N TRP A 41 3.25 2.76 28.24
CA TRP A 41 4.53 2.62 28.96
C TRP A 41 4.40 2.23 30.43
N LEU A 42 3.33 2.71 31.09
CA LEU A 42 3.08 2.47 32.52
C LEU A 42 2.55 1.06 32.82
N PHE A 43 2.12 0.31 31.80
CA PHE A 43 1.57 -1.03 31.98
C PHE A 43 2.68 -2.10 31.85
N PRO A 44 2.64 -3.18 32.65
CA PRO A 44 3.54 -4.29 32.49
C PRO A 44 3.27 -5.07 31.19
N PHE A 45 4.22 -5.88 30.73
CA PHE A 45 4.01 -6.76 29.57
C PHE A 45 2.89 -7.76 29.79
N ALA A 46 2.68 -8.24 31.03
CA ALA A 46 1.59 -9.14 31.40
C ALA A 46 0.20 -8.58 31.03
N ALA A 47 0.01 -7.27 31.13
CA ALA A 47 -1.25 -6.65 30.68
C ALA A 47 -1.46 -6.80 29.16
N GLY A 48 -0.40 -6.75 28.36
CA GLY A 48 -0.45 -7.02 26.93
C GLY A 48 -0.74 -8.48 26.61
N GLU A 49 -0.18 -9.41 27.36
CA GLU A 49 -0.41 -10.85 27.24
C GLU A 49 -1.87 -11.20 27.58
N LEU A 50 -2.40 -10.63 28.66
CA LEU A 50 -3.80 -10.81 29.03
C LEU A 50 -4.75 -10.24 27.97
N PHE A 51 -4.46 -9.04 27.45
CA PHE A 51 -5.24 -8.41 26.39
C PHE A 51 -5.21 -9.22 25.09
N LEU A 52 -4.05 -9.81 24.76
CA LEU A 52 -3.90 -10.72 23.65
C LEU A 52 -4.83 -11.94 23.82
N LYS A 53 -4.74 -12.62 24.95
CA LYS A 53 -5.58 -13.79 25.29
C LYS A 53 -7.07 -13.50 25.17
N GLN A 54 -7.51 -12.36 25.69
CA GLN A 54 -8.92 -11.92 25.57
C GLN A 54 -9.33 -11.61 24.13
N SER A 55 -8.37 -11.33 23.24
CA SER A 55 -8.59 -10.92 21.86
C SER A 55 -8.37 -12.04 20.84
N GLU A 56 -7.95 -13.24 21.24
CA GLU A 56 -7.62 -14.37 20.35
C GLU A 56 -8.71 -14.68 19.34
N GLY A 57 -9.97 -14.79 19.78
CA GLY A 57 -11.09 -15.08 18.89
C GLY A 57 -11.30 -14.00 17.81
N LYS A 58 -11.09 -12.73 18.16
CA LYS A 58 -11.15 -11.61 17.20
C LYS A 58 -9.97 -11.65 16.24
N ILE A 59 -8.76 -11.95 16.73
CA ILE A 59 -7.55 -12.07 15.92
C ILE A 59 -7.74 -13.20 14.91
N ASN A 60 -8.15 -14.39 15.33
CA ASN A 60 -8.39 -15.53 14.46
C ASN A 60 -9.44 -15.22 13.38
N THR A 61 -10.50 -14.49 13.74
CA THR A 61 -11.51 -14.04 12.75
C THR A 61 -10.89 -13.11 11.71
N ILE A 62 -10.04 -12.18 12.15
CA ILE A 62 -9.33 -11.26 11.23
C ILE A 62 -8.38 -12.03 10.32
N LEU A 63 -7.58 -12.95 10.86
CA LEU A 63 -6.64 -13.78 10.10
C LEU A 63 -7.36 -14.59 9.03
N ARG A 64 -8.40 -15.34 9.38
CA ARG A 64 -9.23 -16.10 8.43
C ARG A 64 -9.81 -15.22 7.32
N ARG A 65 -10.27 -14.01 7.67
CA ARG A 65 -10.77 -13.05 6.68
C ARG A 65 -9.66 -12.53 5.76
N MET A 66 -8.45 -12.32 6.29
CA MET A 66 -7.30 -11.91 5.48
C MET A 66 -6.85 -13.03 4.54
N GLU A 67 -6.79 -14.26 5.03
CA GLU A 67 -6.46 -15.45 4.23
C GLU A 67 -7.47 -15.67 3.10
N LYS A 68 -8.77 -15.64 3.41
CA LYS A 68 -9.82 -15.74 2.40
C LYS A 68 -9.67 -14.66 1.33
N LYS A 69 -9.48 -13.40 1.75
CA LYS A 69 -9.25 -12.31 0.79
C LYS A 69 -7.96 -12.46 -0.01
N ALA A 70 -6.91 -13.03 0.58
CA ALA A 70 -5.66 -13.29 -0.13
C ALA A 70 -5.82 -14.40 -1.17
N ALA A 71 -6.57 -15.45 -0.84
CA ALA A 71 -6.89 -16.55 -1.77
C ALA A 71 -7.78 -16.11 -2.94
N GLU A 72 -8.66 -15.13 -2.72
CA GLU A 72 -9.54 -14.57 -3.76
C GLU A 72 -8.82 -13.63 -4.73
N ARG A 73 -7.57 -13.24 -4.43
CA ARG A 73 -6.81 -12.29 -5.26
C ARG A 73 -5.97 -13.01 -6.31
N THR A 74 -6.00 -12.47 -7.52
CA THR A 74 -5.12 -12.90 -8.61
C THR A 74 -3.73 -12.27 -8.44
N PRO A 75 -2.68 -13.07 -8.21
CA PRO A 75 -1.34 -12.53 -8.07
C PRO A 75 -0.80 -12.09 -9.43
N ILE A 76 -0.23 -10.89 -9.47
CA ILE A 76 0.52 -10.42 -10.63
C ILE A 76 1.97 -10.84 -10.47
N LEU A 77 2.34 -11.90 -11.17
CA LEU A 77 3.69 -12.46 -11.12
C LEU A 77 4.57 -11.87 -12.23
N LEU A 78 5.83 -11.61 -11.88
CA LEU A 78 6.86 -11.31 -12.86
C LEU A 78 7.48 -12.62 -13.35
N PRO A 79 7.98 -12.67 -14.60
CA PRO A 79 8.72 -13.83 -15.08
C PRO A 79 9.89 -14.18 -14.18
N SER A 80 10.11 -15.48 -13.98
CA SER A 80 11.30 -15.99 -13.28
C SER A 80 12.53 -16.00 -14.20
N ASP A 81 12.34 -16.05 -15.52
CA ASP A 81 13.42 -15.97 -16.50
C ASP A 81 14.07 -14.57 -16.48
N PRO A 82 15.40 -14.45 -16.27
CA PRO A 82 16.09 -13.17 -16.18
C PRO A 82 16.02 -12.32 -17.46
N ILE A 83 15.98 -12.95 -18.64
CA ILE A 83 15.92 -12.24 -19.93
C ILE A 83 14.52 -11.63 -20.09
N ALA A 84 13.47 -12.42 -19.91
CA ALA A 84 12.09 -11.94 -19.95
C ALA A 84 11.82 -10.86 -18.89
N LEU A 85 12.36 -11.03 -17.69
CA LEU A 85 12.25 -10.04 -16.63
C LEU A 85 12.92 -8.72 -16.99
N ARG A 86 14.10 -8.77 -17.61
CA ARG A 86 14.82 -7.57 -18.08
C ARG A 86 14.05 -6.86 -19.19
N ALA A 87 13.49 -7.59 -20.13
CA ALA A 87 12.65 -7.05 -21.20
C ALA A 87 11.42 -6.33 -20.61
N ILE A 88 10.65 -6.98 -19.75
CA ILE A 88 9.49 -6.37 -19.08
C ILE A 88 9.90 -5.13 -18.28
N LYS A 89 11.02 -5.16 -17.56
CA LYS A 89 11.51 -3.99 -16.81
C LYS A 89 11.82 -2.80 -17.72
N LYS A 90 12.38 -3.06 -18.90
CA LYS A 90 12.67 -2.01 -19.90
C LYS A 90 11.39 -1.42 -20.47
N ASP A 91 10.45 -2.26 -20.89
CA ASP A 91 9.18 -1.84 -21.50
C ASP A 91 8.28 -1.13 -20.50
N ALA A 92 8.15 -1.67 -19.28
CA ALA A 92 7.41 -1.04 -18.21
C ALA A 92 7.97 0.35 -17.88
N ARG A 93 9.30 0.52 -17.84
CA ARG A 93 9.92 1.82 -17.55
C ARG A 93 9.50 2.87 -18.58
N LYS A 94 9.56 2.53 -19.85
CA LYS A 94 9.15 3.44 -20.94
C LYS A 94 7.65 3.70 -20.88
N ALA A 95 6.83 2.64 -20.90
CA ALA A 95 5.38 2.75 -20.98
C ALA A 95 4.76 3.49 -19.77
N LEU A 96 5.18 3.14 -18.54
CA LEU A 96 4.63 3.78 -17.34
C LEU A 96 5.09 5.23 -17.20
N ALA A 97 6.35 5.55 -17.53
CA ALA A 97 6.83 6.92 -17.48
C ALA A 97 6.10 7.79 -18.52
N THR A 98 6.00 7.34 -19.77
CA THR A 98 5.25 8.06 -20.82
C THR A 98 3.80 8.27 -20.42
N ARG A 99 3.12 7.19 -19.96
CA ARG A 99 1.71 7.30 -19.57
C ARG A 99 1.48 8.22 -18.37
N THR A 100 2.40 8.24 -17.42
CA THR A 100 2.33 9.16 -16.27
C THR A 100 2.44 10.62 -16.71
N MET A 101 3.33 10.92 -17.64
CA MET A 101 3.47 12.28 -18.19
C MET A 101 2.24 12.70 -18.99
N GLU A 102 1.71 11.82 -19.85
CA GLU A 102 0.47 12.07 -20.60
C GLU A 102 -0.70 12.41 -19.67
N LEU A 103 -0.94 11.59 -18.63
CA LEU A 103 -2.02 11.82 -17.68
C LEU A 103 -1.78 13.08 -16.85
N ALA A 104 -0.54 13.41 -16.51
CA ALA A 104 -0.21 14.63 -15.79
C ALA A 104 -0.56 15.89 -16.62
N LEU A 105 -0.21 15.89 -17.89
CA LEU A 105 -0.56 17.00 -18.82
C LEU A 105 -2.06 17.06 -19.06
N LEU A 106 -2.70 15.93 -19.34
CA LEU A 106 -4.14 15.85 -19.65
C LEU A 106 -5.01 16.38 -18.50
N HIS A 107 -4.63 16.08 -17.26
CA HIS A 107 -5.40 16.47 -16.07
C HIS A 107 -4.83 17.70 -15.33
N GLY A 108 -3.94 18.45 -15.98
CA GLY A 108 -3.45 19.72 -15.46
C GLY A 108 -2.57 19.64 -14.21
N PHE A 109 -1.85 18.51 -14.01
CA PHE A 109 -0.82 18.40 -12.97
C PHE A 109 0.47 19.09 -13.39
N VAL A 110 0.35 20.40 -13.67
CA VAL A 110 1.41 21.26 -14.18
C VAL A 110 1.63 22.48 -13.30
N LYS A 111 2.81 23.06 -13.38
CA LYS A 111 3.16 24.38 -12.80
C LYS A 111 2.60 25.50 -13.63
N SER A 112 2.78 26.73 -13.18
CA SER A 112 2.37 27.95 -13.91
C SER A 112 3.06 28.11 -15.27
N ASP A 113 4.24 27.54 -15.44
CA ASP A 113 5.02 27.53 -16.69
C ASP A 113 4.60 26.38 -17.65
N GLY A 114 3.58 25.59 -17.30
CA GLY A 114 3.13 24.44 -18.08
C GLY A 114 3.97 23.17 -17.88
N THR A 115 5.05 23.21 -17.12
CA THR A 115 5.85 21.99 -16.83
C THR A 115 5.15 21.08 -15.82
N PRO A 116 5.25 19.75 -15.92
CA PRO A 116 4.66 18.82 -14.97
C PRO A 116 5.14 19.06 -13.53
N LEU A 117 4.23 18.88 -12.57
CA LEU A 117 4.55 18.94 -11.13
C LEU A 117 5.44 17.78 -10.67
N ILE A 118 5.69 16.81 -11.56
CA ILE A 118 6.45 15.59 -11.27
C ILE A 118 7.93 15.92 -11.10
N GLY A 119 8.51 15.57 -9.95
CA GLY A 119 9.95 15.67 -9.71
C GLY A 119 10.72 14.56 -10.41
N ARG A 120 10.36 13.30 -10.14
CA ARG A 120 10.98 12.11 -10.75
C ARG A 120 9.99 10.96 -10.79
N ILE A 121 10.04 10.16 -11.87
CA ILE A 121 9.34 8.88 -11.96
C ILE A 121 10.37 7.75 -11.78
N ALA A 122 10.12 6.85 -10.85
CA ALA A 122 10.93 5.66 -10.63
C ALA A 122 10.07 4.40 -10.61
N LEU A 123 10.58 3.31 -11.19
CA LEU A 123 9.95 2.01 -11.09
C LEU A 123 10.58 1.21 -9.96
N LYS A 124 9.73 0.53 -9.21
CA LYS A 124 10.13 -0.35 -8.11
C LYS A 124 9.49 -1.73 -8.24
N ASP A 125 10.20 -2.71 -7.76
CA ASP A 125 9.73 -4.08 -7.59
C ASP A 125 9.53 -4.30 -6.09
N ASN A 126 8.46 -3.74 -5.52
CA ASN A 126 8.10 -3.94 -4.12
C ASN A 126 6.87 -4.84 -3.99
N LYS A 127 6.68 -5.41 -2.80
CA LYS A 127 5.59 -6.35 -2.50
C LYS A 127 4.43 -5.72 -1.73
N SER A 128 4.45 -4.41 -1.49
CA SER A 128 3.55 -3.78 -0.53
C SER A 128 2.55 -2.79 -1.13
N ASN A 129 2.90 -2.10 -2.22
CA ASN A 129 2.04 -1.08 -2.82
C ASN A 129 2.20 -1.00 -4.33
N TRP A 130 1.16 -0.51 -5.01
CA TRP A 130 1.15 -0.27 -6.45
C TRP A 130 1.87 1.00 -6.86
N GLY A 131 1.84 2.01 -6.00
CA GLY A 131 2.51 3.28 -6.21
C GLY A 131 2.79 4.02 -4.91
N SER A 132 3.53 5.11 -5.00
CA SER A 132 3.70 6.09 -3.92
C SER A 132 4.19 7.42 -4.47
N CYS A 133 3.74 8.52 -3.87
CA CYS A 133 4.23 9.85 -4.16
C CYS A 133 4.84 10.47 -2.89
N SER A 134 5.99 11.13 -3.03
CA SER A 134 6.63 11.85 -1.93
C SER A 134 6.29 13.33 -1.95
N ALA A 135 6.50 14.03 -0.81
CA ALA A 135 6.32 15.48 -0.71
C ALA A 135 7.21 16.29 -1.70
N LYS A 136 8.27 15.68 -2.25
CA LYS A 136 9.12 16.28 -3.29
C LYS A 136 8.59 16.03 -4.72
N GLY A 137 7.38 15.49 -4.87
CA GLY A 137 6.79 15.16 -6.17
C GLY A 137 7.43 13.94 -6.87
N ASN A 138 8.21 13.11 -6.16
CA ASN A 138 8.76 11.90 -6.74
C ASN A 138 7.70 10.79 -6.70
N ILE A 139 7.34 10.27 -7.87
CA ILE A 139 6.38 9.17 -8.07
C ILE A 139 7.15 7.86 -8.23
N ASN A 140 6.85 6.88 -7.39
CA ASN A 140 7.33 5.52 -7.57
C ASN A 140 6.15 4.65 -8.01
N LEU A 141 6.33 3.88 -9.06
CA LEU A 141 5.32 2.96 -9.60
C LEU A 141 5.83 1.53 -9.52
N ASN A 142 4.95 0.61 -9.15
CA ASN A 142 5.30 -0.80 -9.19
C ASN A 142 5.37 -1.27 -10.64
N ILE A 143 6.42 -2.01 -10.98
CA ILE A 143 6.62 -2.56 -12.32
C ILE A 143 5.44 -3.43 -12.78
N ARG A 144 4.75 -4.12 -11.83
CA ARG A 144 3.59 -4.96 -12.11
C ARG A 144 2.38 -4.19 -12.63
N LEU A 145 2.35 -2.86 -12.49
CA LEU A 145 1.33 -2.03 -13.14
C LEU A 145 1.31 -2.18 -14.66
N HIS A 146 2.46 -2.50 -15.26
CA HIS A 146 2.57 -2.74 -16.69
C HIS A 146 1.77 -3.98 -17.14
N LEU A 147 1.57 -4.94 -16.24
CA LEU A 147 0.84 -6.18 -16.46
C LEU A 147 -0.66 -6.09 -16.10
N LEU A 148 -1.09 -4.99 -15.51
CA LEU A 148 -2.51 -4.76 -15.21
C LEU A 148 -3.26 -4.25 -16.44
N PRO A 149 -4.60 -4.45 -16.48
CA PRO A 149 -5.46 -3.78 -17.43
C PRO A 149 -5.22 -2.27 -17.48
N PRO A 150 -5.24 -1.63 -18.67
CA PRO A 150 -4.91 -0.20 -18.82
C PRO A 150 -5.68 0.72 -17.89
N HIS A 151 -6.98 0.51 -17.70
CA HIS A 151 -7.83 1.33 -16.83
C HIS A 151 -7.43 1.26 -15.35
N LEU A 152 -6.96 0.11 -14.87
CA LEU A 152 -6.46 -0.05 -13.49
C LEU A 152 -5.10 0.59 -13.30
N ARG A 153 -4.23 0.47 -14.29
CA ARG A 153 -2.93 1.13 -14.33
C ARG A 153 -3.11 2.65 -14.28
N ASP A 154 -3.98 3.19 -15.12
CA ASP A 154 -4.25 4.63 -15.21
C ASP A 154 -4.88 5.14 -13.91
N TYR A 155 -5.78 4.38 -13.29
CA TYR A 155 -6.31 4.71 -11.96
C TYR A 155 -5.21 4.86 -10.90
N VAL A 156 -4.24 3.93 -10.84
CA VAL A 156 -3.13 4.02 -9.88
C VAL A 156 -2.26 5.23 -10.18
N ILE A 157 -1.95 5.49 -11.45
CA ILE A 157 -1.16 6.67 -11.85
C ILE A 157 -1.89 7.96 -11.44
N LEU A 158 -3.18 8.09 -11.72
CA LEU A 158 -3.98 9.27 -11.34
C LEU A 158 -4.04 9.45 -9.82
N HIS A 159 -4.13 8.34 -9.07
CA HIS A 159 -4.06 8.37 -7.60
C HIS A 159 -2.73 8.96 -7.10
N GLU A 160 -1.60 8.55 -7.67
CA GLU A 160 -0.28 9.08 -7.31
C GLU A 160 -0.10 10.53 -7.79
N LEU A 161 -0.67 10.91 -8.93
CA LEU A 161 -0.67 12.29 -9.41
C LEU A 161 -1.46 13.23 -8.48
N CYS A 162 -2.59 12.76 -7.92
CA CYS A 162 -3.35 13.55 -6.93
C CYS A 162 -2.52 13.87 -5.68
N HIS A 163 -1.60 13.00 -5.31
CA HIS A 163 -0.68 13.25 -4.20
C HIS A 163 0.34 14.38 -4.46
N LEU A 164 0.54 14.80 -5.71
CA LEU A 164 1.33 16.00 -6.01
C LEU A 164 0.70 17.29 -5.44
N ARG A 165 -0.62 17.29 -5.22
CA ARG A 165 -1.36 18.42 -4.65
C ARG A 165 -1.81 18.17 -3.21
N HIS A 166 -2.19 16.94 -2.88
CA HIS A 166 -2.73 16.57 -1.58
C HIS A 166 -2.06 15.30 -1.06
N LEU A 167 -1.07 15.45 -0.17
CA LEU A 167 -0.28 14.33 0.37
C LEU A 167 -1.11 13.34 1.20
N ASN A 168 -2.17 13.81 1.84
CA ASN A 168 -3.04 12.99 2.68
C ASN A 168 -4.36 12.67 1.96
N HIS A 169 -4.94 11.51 2.23
CA HIS A 169 -6.25 11.10 1.69
C HIS A 169 -7.42 11.81 2.41
N GLY A 170 -7.34 13.14 2.53
CA GLY A 170 -8.41 13.98 3.09
C GLY A 170 -9.50 14.27 2.05
N PRO A 171 -10.53 15.07 2.44
CA PRO A 171 -11.64 15.43 1.53
C PRO A 171 -11.19 16.05 0.21
N GLU A 172 -10.16 16.92 0.25
CA GLU A 172 -9.61 17.59 -0.94
C GLU A 172 -9.00 16.58 -1.93
N PHE A 173 -8.25 15.59 -1.41
CA PHE A 173 -7.71 14.50 -2.22
C PHE A 173 -8.82 13.73 -2.92
N HIS A 174 -9.88 13.37 -2.18
CA HIS A 174 -10.99 12.60 -2.76
C HIS A 174 -11.76 13.40 -3.80
N ARG A 175 -12.00 14.70 -3.57
CA ARG A 175 -12.63 15.58 -4.57
C ARG A 175 -11.78 15.67 -5.85
N LEU A 176 -10.48 15.86 -5.71
CA LEU A 176 -9.58 15.89 -6.86
C LEU A 176 -9.55 14.56 -7.60
N LEU A 177 -9.43 13.43 -6.87
CA LEU A 177 -9.43 12.11 -7.49
C LEU A 177 -10.74 11.81 -8.23
N GLU A 178 -11.88 12.20 -7.67
CA GLU A 178 -13.19 12.07 -8.31
C GLU A 178 -13.30 12.90 -9.60
N SER A 179 -12.75 14.12 -9.61
CA SER A 179 -12.77 14.99 -10.79
C SER A 179 -11.94 14.44 -11.95
N VAL A 180 -10.79 13.80 -11.67
CA VAL A 180 -9.90 13.24 -12.72
C VAL A 180 -10.19 11.77 -13.03
N CYS A 181 -10.88 11.07 -12.13
CA CYS A 181 -11.22 9.65 -12.24
C CYS A 181 -12.59 9.36 -11.59
N PRO A 182 -13.72 9.71 -12.24
CA PRO A 182 -15.06 9.54 -11.64
C PRO A 182 -15.38 8.12 -11.17
N MET A 183 -14.82 7.10 -11.85
CA MET A 183 -15.02 5.70 -11.51
C MET A 183 -14.02 5.16 -10.46
N HIS A 184 -13.27 6.02 -9.77
CA HIS A 184 -12.18 5.62 -8.86
C HIS A 184 -12.61 4.60 -7.78
N LEU A 185 -13.85 4.66 -7.26
CA LEU A 185 -14.36 3.70 -6.27
C LEU A 185 -14.53 2.30 -6.86
N THR A 186 -15.03 2.20 -8.09
CA THR A 186 -15.20 0.94 -8.80
C THR A 186 -13.85 0.35 -9.17
N LEU A 187 -12.96 1.17 -9.72
CA LEU A 187 -11.60 0.77 -10.08
C LEU A 187 -10.78 0.32 -8.86
N LYS A 188 -10.96 0.98 -7.72
CA LYS A 188 -10.37 0.54 -6.45
C LYS A 188 -10.84 -0.86 -6.03
N LYS A 189 -12.14 -1.13 -6.15
CA LYS A 189 -12.70 -2.46 -5.85
C LYS A 189 -12.15 -3.52 -6.81
N GLU A 190 -12.04 -3.18 -8.08
CA GLU A 190 -11.48 -4.08 -9.11
C GLU A 190 -9.98 -4.31 -8.87
N LEU A 191 -9.18 -3.27 -8.63
CA LEU A 191 -7.75 -3.39 -8.30
C LEU A 191 -7.50 -4.28 -7.09
N ASN A 192 -8.41 -4.27 -6.11
CA ASN A 192 -8.32 -5.13 -4.93
C ASN A 192 -8.47 -6.63 -5.23
N ARG A 193 -8.88 -7.02 -6.45
CA ARG A 193 -8.87 -8.43 -6.92
C ARG A 193 -7.48 -8.88 -7.33
N PHE A 194 -6.54 -7.97 -7.45
CA PHE A 194 -5.14 -8.28 -7.78
C PHE A 194 -4.25 -8.14 -6.54
N SER A 195 -3.18 -8.92 -6.50
CA SER A 195 -2.16 -8.83 -5.45
C SER A 195 -0.75 -8.74 -6.04
N ILE A 196 0.10 -8.05 -5.32
CA ILE A 196 1.53 -7.95 -5.59
C ILE A 196 2.20 -9.13 -4.89
N LYS A 197 2.90 -9.99 -5.63
CA LYS A 197 3.72 -11.09 -5.07
C LYS A 197 5.14 -11.06 -5.60
#